data_424411fe7f147e0c244ccef62d7f944a
#
_entry.id   424411fe7f147e0c244ccef62d7f944a
#
_cell.length_a   1.000
_cell.length_b   1.000
_cell.length_c   1.000
_cell.angle_alpha   90.00
_cell.angle_beta   90.00
_cell.angle_gamma   90.00
#
_symmetry.space_group_name_H-M   'P 1'
#
loop_
_entity.id
_entity.type
_entity.pdbx_description
1 polymer ?
#
loop_
_entity_poly.entity_id
_entity_poly.type
_entity_poly.pdbx_seq_one_letter_code
_entity_poly.pdbx_strand_id
1 'polypeptide(L)'
;MTVTETGGATETFRAARDFLLRHREDYAAAYEGFAWPRPERFNWALDWFDVIADGNDRTALHIVEEDGSEARLTFAELARRSARAANWLRGLGVTAGDRLVVMLGNQVELWEVALAAMKLRAVVIPATPLLGPADLRDRIERGRARHVVVQAEDTAKFADVPGEYTRIVVGAGAATPAGAATPTGAATPAGAPAPATATAPAGPAAPVWISYDGVDTAPDAFTPDGVTLATDPLMLYFTSGTTARPKLVEHTHVSYPVGHLATMYWIGLKPGDVHLNISSPGWAKHAWSNLFAPWNAEATVFIHNYTRFDAGRLMREMDRAGVTSFCAPPTVWRMLIQADLTQLKTPPREVVAAGEPLNPEVIERVRSDWGVTIRDGFGQTETAVQVANTPGQRLKPGSMGRPTPGFRVVLLDPVTGEPGAEEGEVALDLSAAPVGLMTGYHGDPERTAEAMAGGFYRTGDIGARDAEGYLTYVGRSDDVFKASDYKISPFELESALLEHEAVAEAAVVPAPDPVRLAVPKAYVVLAEGYAPGPDTAKALFAHSRAVLAPYKRLRRLEFGALPKTVSGKIRRIELREATAQGSDAEYREEDFR
;
A
#
# COMPACT_ATOMS: atom_id res chain seq x y z
N MET A 1 25.36 20.69 9.73
CA MET A 1 26.17 20.05 10.77
C MET A 1 26.03 18.55 10.55
N THR A 2 27.09 17.93 10.05
CA THR A 2 27.19 16.47 9.91
C THR A 2 27.26 15.88 11.31
N VAL A 3 26.25 15.11 11.70
CA VAL A 3 26.27 14.30 12.93
C VAL A 3 27.30 13.18 12.66
N THR A 4 28.50 13.35 13.20
CA THR A 4 29.56 12.35 13.19
C THR A 4 29.13 11.15 14.04
N GLU A 5 29.28 9.97 13.46
CA GLU A 5 29.05 8.64 14.02
C GLU A 5 29.72 8.44 15.39
N THR A 6 28.94 8.57 16.46
CA THR A 6 29.34 8.12 17.80
C THR A 6 28.31 7.18 18.45
N GLY A 7 27.24 6.82 17.73
CA GLY A 7 26.24 5.85 18.18
C GLY A 7 26.08 4.70 17.18
N GLY A 8 25.72 3.51 17.64
CA GLY A 8 25.37 2.39 16.77
C GLY A 8 24.14 2.72 15.90
N ALA A 9 23.88 1.89 14.87
CA ALA A 9 22.76 2.09 13.94
C ALA A 9 21.41 2.22 14.66
N THR A 10 21.18 1.40 15.67
CA THR A 10 19.99 1.45 16.56
C THR A 10 19.83 2.79 17.25
N GLU A 11 20.91 3.33 17.81
CA GLU A 11 20.88 4.62 18.55
C GLU A 11 20.59 5.78 17.60
N THR A 12 21.19 5.78 16.42
CA THR A 12 20.97 6.79 15.37
C THR A 12 19.52 6.76 14.89
N PHE A 13 18.97 5.57 14.65
CA PHE A 13 17.56 5.40 14.29
C PHE A 13 16.63 5.86 15.41
N ARG A 14 16.91 5.46 16.66
CA ARG A 14 16.13 5.83 17.84
C ARG A 14 16.14 7.34 18.04
N ALA A 15 17.29 7.99 17.91
CA ALA A 15 17.41 9.45 18.04
C ALA A 15 16.54 10.20 17.02
N ALA A 16 16.53 9.75 15.75
CA ALA A 16 15.70 10.33 14.70
C ALA A 16 14.20 10.11 14.97
N ARG A 17 13.81 8.90 15.39
CA ARG A 17 12.44 8.58 15.80
C ARG A 17 11.99 9.45 16.97
N ASP A 18 12.79 9.53 18.03
CA ASP A 18 12.47 10.30 19.25
C ASP A 18 12.42 11.80 18.99
N PHE A 19 13.22 12.29 18.04
CA PHE A 19 13.11 13.68 17.57
C PHE A 19 11.72 13.96 16.99
N LEU A 20 11.22 13.11 16.09
CA LEU A 20 9.90 13.27 15.50
C LEU A 20 8.78 13.12 16.54
N LEU A 21 8.91 12.21 17.52
CA LEU A 21 7.94 12.06 18.59
C LEU A 21 7.87 13.31 19.48
N ARG A 22 9.01 13.93 19.81
CA ARG A 22 9.05 15.18 20.61
C ARG A 22 8.42 16.35 19.88
N HIS A 23 8.63 16.45 18.58
CA HIS A 23 8.12 17.54 17.73
C HIS A 23 6.84 17.16 16.99
N ARG A 24 6.11 16.18 17.48
CA ARG A 24 4.91 15.66 16.81
C ARG A 24 3.86 16.74 16.53
N GLU A 25 3.74 17.72 17.41
CA GLU A 25 2.77 18.82 17.32
C GLU A 25 3.41 20.16 16.95
N ASP A 26 4.68 20.13 16.53
CA ASP A 26 5.40 21.30 16.05
C ASP A 26 5.99 20.99 14.66
N TYR A 27 5.17 21.23 13.63
CA TYR A 27 5.57 20.95 12.26
C TYR A 27 6.83 21.71 11.84
N ALA A 28 6.96 22.98 12.22
CA ALA A 28 8.11 23.80 11.81
C ALA A 28 9.41 23.23 12.39
N ALA A 29 9.43 22.97 13.69
CA ALA A 29 10.58 22.36 14.34
C ALA A 29 10.89 20.95 13.79
N ALA A 30 9.85 20.14 13.52
CA ALA A 30 10.03 18.82 12.95
C ALA A 30 10.61 18.89 11.54
N TYR A 31 10.07 19.75 10.67
CA TYR A 31 10.49 19.85 9.28
C TYR A 31 11.91 20.43 9.13
N GLU A 32 12.21 21.48 9.87
CA GLU A 32 13.50 22.16 9.79
C GLU A 32 14.63 21.40 10.48
N GLY A 33 14.32 20.71 11.60
CA GLY A 33 15.33 20.07 12.44
C GLY A 33 15.53 18.58 12.17
N PHE A 34 14.67 17.91 11.41
CA PHE A 34 14.81 16.49 11.15
C PHE A 34 15.92 16.18 10.15
N ALA A 35 16.76 15.22 10.52
CA ALA A 35 17.76 14.64 9.65
C ALA A 35 17.58 13.13 9.56
N TRP A 36 17.62 12.59 8.35
CA TRP A 36 17.54 11.15 8.15
C TRP A 36 18.73 10.43 8.79
N PRO A 37 18.52 9.35 9.56
CA PRO A 37 19.59 8.45 9.94
C PRO A 37 20.13 7.72 8.69
N ARG A 38 21.46 7.63 8.56
CA ARG A 38 22.14 7.03 7.41
C ARG A 38 23.19 6.03 7.87
N PRO A 39 22.78 4.92 8.50
CA PRO A 39 23.71 3.88 8.88
C PRO A 39 24.25 3.19 7.63
N GLU A 40 25.53 2.77 7.64
CA GLU A 40 26.10 1.91 6.59
C GLU A 40 25.61 0.46 6.69
N ARG A 41 25.31 0.02 7.92
CA ARG A 41 24.85 -1.32 8.26
C ARG A 41 23.59 -1.21 9.09
N PHE A 42 22.53 -1.87 8.62
CA PHE A 42 21.27 -1.84 9.32
C PHE A 42 20.37 -2.99 8.87
N ASN A 43 19.91 -3.77 9.82
CA ASN A 43 18.83 -4.73 9.64
C ASN A 43 17.68 -4.36 10.57
N TRP A 44 16.62 -3.80 10.03
CA TRP A 44 15.54 -3.27 10.84
C TRP A 44 14.92 -4.31 11.80
N ALA A 45 14.85 -5.60 11.39
CA ALA A 45 14.32 -6.64 12.27
C ALA A 45 15.26 -6.94 13.44
N LEU A 46 16.59 -6.91 13.22
CA LEU A 46 17.58 -7.21 14.26
C LEU A 46 17.96 -5.96 15.07
N ASP A 47 18.21 -4.84 14.37
CA ASP A 47 18.76 -3.63 15.00
C ASP A 47 17.66 -2.72 15.59
N TRP A 48 16.40 -2.95 15.23
CA TRP A 48 15.28 -2.20 15.79
C TRP A 48 14.23 -3.10 16.43
N PHE A 49 13.56 -3.96 15.66
CA PHE A 49 12.43 -4.73 16.18
C PHE A 49 12.82 -5.66 17.33
N ASP A 50 13.88 -6.44 17.18
CA ASP A 50 14.36 -7.33 18.23
C ASP A 50 14.85 -6.56 19.46
N VAL A 51 15.45 -5.36 19.26
CA VAL A 51 15.91 -4.51 20.36
C VAL A 51 14.74 -3.96 21.18
N ILE A 52 13.65 -3.52 20.55
CA ILE A 52 12.46 -3.04 21.28
C ILE A 52 11.63 -4.20 21.85
N ALA A 53 11.83 -5.41 21.35
CA ALA A 53 11.15 -6.63 21.79
C ALA A 53 11.79 -7.26 23.03
N ASP A 54 13.03 -6.92 23.36
CA ASP A 54 13.73 -7.49 24.49
C ASP A 54 13.03 -7.15 25.82
N GLY A 55 12.50 -8.19 26.49
CA GLY A 55 11.71 -8.06 27.72
C GLY A 55 10.41 -7.28 27.58
N ASN A 56 9.89 -7.09 26.36
CA ASN A 56 8.71 -6.28 26.08
C ASN A 56 7.45 -7.15 25.91
N ASP A 57 6.66 -7.24 26.98
CA ASP A 57 5.40 -8.00 27.01
C ASP A 57 4.18 -7.19 26.53
N ARG A 58 4.37 -5.96 26.02
CA ARG A 58 3.29 -5.22 25.37
C ARG A 58 2.87 -5.90 24.07
N THR A 59 1.59 -5.82 23.74
CA THR A 59 1.05 -6.37 22.49
C THR A 59 1.67 -5.68 21.29
N ALA A 60 2.31 -6.46 20.40
CA ALA A 60 2.81 -6.00 19.11
C ALA A 60 1.78 -6.19 18.00
N LEU A 61 1.05 -7.32 18.05
CA LEU A 61 0.08 -7.72 17.04
C LEU A 61 -1.18 -8.25 17.73
N HIS A 62 -2.34 -7.75 17.31
CA HIS A 62 -3.65 -8.22 17.76
C HIS A 62 -4.55 -8.40 16.54
N ILE A 63 -4.90 -9.64 16.23
CA ILE A 63 -5.80 -10.01 15.13
C ILE A 63 -7.11 -10.49 15.72
N VAL A 64 -8.21 -10.02 15.15
CA VAL A 64 -9.58 -10.45 15.46
C VAL A 64 -10.22 -10.96 14.18
N GLU A 65 -10.68 -12.21 14.21
CA GLU A 65 -11.36 -12.84 13.10
C GLU A 65 -12.87 -12.55 13.09
N GLU A 66 -13.51 -12.83 11.96
CA GLU A 66 -14.95 -12.60 11.81
C GLU A 66 -15.81 -13.49 12.73
N ASP A 67 -15.31 -14.66 13.13
CA ASP A 67 -15.97 -15.54 14.10
C ASP A 67 -15.76 -15.12 15.56
N GLY A 68 -14.95 -14.08 15.80
CA GLY A 68 -14.61 -13.56 17.12
C GLY A 68 -13.40 -14.23 17.76
N SER A 69 -12.76 -15.19 17.10
CA SER A 69 -11.46 -15.71 17.55
C SER A 69 -10.38 -14.64 17.48
N GLU A 70 -9.38 -14.72 18.37
CA GLU A 70 -8.34 -13.70 18.48
C GLU A 70 -6.96 -14.32 18.58
N ALA A 71 -5.98 -13.64 17.97
CA ALA A 71 -4.57 -13.87 18.20
C ALA A 71 -3.92 -12.59 18.76
N ARG A 72 -3.26 -12.70 19.90
CA ARG A 72 -2.49 -11.60 20.51
C ARG A 72 -1.07 -12.06 20.74
N LEU A 73 -0.11 -11.31 20.22
CA LEU A 73 1.31 -11.59 20.42
C LEU A 73 1.98 -10.33 20.97
N THR A 74 2.82 -10.55 21.98
CA THR A 74 3.70 -9.51 22.48
C THR A 74 4.87 -9.26 21.54
N PHE A 75 5.59 -8.15 21.73
CA PHE A 75 6.83 -7.91 20.98
C PHE A 75 7.83 -9.05 21.20
N ALA A 76 8.02 -9.48 22.46
CA ALA A 76 8.94 -10.56 22.80
C ALA A 76 8.54 -11.90 22.15
N GLU A 77 7.24 -12.24 22.13
CA GLU A 77 6.76 -13.46 21.48
C GLU A 77 6.98 -13.42 19.97
N LEU A 78 6.65 -12.29 19.33
CA LEU A 78 6.80 -12.17 17.88
C LEU A 78 8.28 -12.19 17.46
N ALA A 79 9.18 -11.60 18.24
CA ALA A 79 10.62 -11.70 18.00
C ALA A 79 11.12 -13.13 18.05
N ARG A 80 10.69 -13.93 19.07
CA ARG A 80 11.02 -15.37 19.18
C ARG A 80 10.45 -16.18 18.02
N ARG A 81 9.17 -15.97 17.68
CA ARG A 81 8.50 -16.69 16.60
C ARG A 81 9.15 -16.39 15.24
N SER A 82 9.49 -15.13 14.98
CA SER A 82 10.21 -14.76 13.75
C SER A 82 11.66 -15.29 13.71
N ALA A 83 12.30 -15.48 14.86
CA ALA A 83 13.60 -16.14 14.94
C ALA A 83 13.52 -17.63 14.58
N ARG A 84 12.49 -18.35 15.08
CA ARG A 84 12.19 -19.73 14.66
C ARG A 84 11.93 -19.81 13.17
N ALA A 85 11.07 -18.93 12.64
CA ALA A 85 10.79 -18.86 11.21
C ALA A 85 12.05 -18.63 10.38
N ALA A 86 12.95 -17.75 10.83
CA ALA A 86 14.23 -17.51 10.16
C ALA A 86 15.14 -18.75 10.17
N ASN A 87 15.27 -19.42 11.30
CA ASN A 87 16.06 -20.66 11.40
C ASN A 87 15.47 -21.78 10.51
N TRP A 88 14.16 -21.92 10.51
CA TRP A 88 13.47 -22.93 9.70
C TRP A 88 13.62 -22.63 8.18
N LEU A 89 13.36 -21.41 7.75
CA LEU A 89 13.55 -20.99 6.35
C LEU A 89 15.00 -21.17 5.88
N ARG A 90 15.99 -20.87 6.76
CA ARG A 90 17.40 -21.16 6.49
C ARG A 90 17.64 -22.65 6.29
N GLY A 91 17.01 -23.51 7.10
CA GLY A 91 17.04 -24.96 6.94
C GLY A 91 16.46 -25.45 5.61
N LEU A 92 15.54 -24.70 4.99
CA LEU A 92 15.01 -24.94 3.65
C LEU A 92 15.86 -24.34 2.53
N GLY A 93 16.99 -23.73 2.85
CA GLY A 93 17.95 -23.18 1.89
C GLY A 93 17.71 -21.71 1.54
N VAL A 94 16.91 -20.96 2.30
CA VAL A 94 16.78 -19.50 2.13
C VAL A 94 18.07 -18.83 2.57
N THR A 95 18.66 -18.03 1.68
CA THR A 95 19.92 -17.31 1.88
C THR A 95 19.78 -15.82 1.56
N ALA A 96 20.80 -15.04 1.91
CA ALA A 96 20.82 -13.61 1.64
C ALA A 96 20.63 -13.31 0.14
N GLY A 97 19.75 -12.37 -0.19
CA GLY A 97 19.39 -11.98 -1.55
C GLY A 97 18.38 -12.90 -2.25
N ASP A 98 18.03 -14.05 -1.67
CA ASP A 98 16.91 -14.86 -2.18
C ASP A 98 15.60 -14.09 -2.09
N ARG A 99 14.71 -14.33 -3.04
CA ARG A 99 13.42 -13.65 -3.13
C ARG A 99 12.29 -14.59 -2.78
N LEU A 100 11.46 -14.14 -1.84
CA LEU A 100 10.30 -14.85 -1.34
C LEU A 100 9.02 -14.16 -1.80
N VAL A 101 8.18 -14.84 -2.59
CA VAL A 101 6.79 -14.41 -2.77
C VAL A 101 6.03 -14.79 -1.50
N VAL A 102 5.45 -13.79 -0.84
CA VAL A 102 4.62 -13.97 0.36
C VAL A 102 3.19 -13.60 0.01
N MET A 103 2.33 -14.62 -0.13
CA MET A 103 0.92 -14.48 -0.47
C MET A 103 0.07 -15.05 0.66
N LEU A 104 0.00 -14.28 1.73
CA LEU A 104 -0.75 -14.58 2.95
C LEU A 104 -1.79 -13.50 3.21
N GLY A 105 -2.89 -13.86 3.88
CA GLY A 105 -3.83 -12.93 4.47
C GLY A 105 -3.24 -12.23 5.72
N ASN A 106 -4.08 -11.47 6.42
CA ASN A 106 -3.72 -10.88 7.71
C ASN A 106 -3.75 -11.96 8.81
N GLN A 107 -2.76 -12.80 8.85
CA GLN A 107 -2.56 -13.89 9.80
C GLN A 107 -1.17 -13.81 10.42
N VAL A 108 -0.95 -14.41 11.56
CA VAL A 108 0.28 -14.28 12.35
C VAL A 108 1.53 -14.58 11.53
N GLU A 109 1.49 -15.62 10.71
CA GLU A 109 2.61 -16.08 9.88
C GLU A 109 3.08 -15.03 8.86
N LEU A 110 2.22 -14.10 8.46
CA LEU A 110 2.61 -13.00 7.57
C LEU A 110 3.73 -12.16 8.21
N TRP A 111 3.56 -11.78 9.47
CA TRP A 111 4.53 -10.96 10.20
C TRP A 111 5.77 -11.76 10.62
N GLU A 112 5.59 -13.03 10.98
CA GLU A 112 6.71 -13.94 11.28
C GLU A 112 7.63 -14.08 10.06
N VAL A 113 7.05 -14.39 8.89
CA VAL A 113 7.80 -14.58 7.65
C VAL A 113 8.44 -13.26 7.20
N ALA A 114 7.75 -12.13 7.33
CA ALA A 114 8.31 -10.83 6.97
C ALA A 114 9.55 -10.49 7.83
N LEU A 115 9.46 -10.63 9.16
CA LEU A 115 10.59 -10.42 10.06
C LEU A 115 11.71 -11.46 9.84
N ALA A 116 11.35 -12.73 9.61
CA ALA A 116 12.31 -13.79 9.32
C ALA A 116 13.10 -13.53 8.04
N ALA A 117 12.43 -13.11 6.97
CA ALA A 117 13.07 -12.75 5.72
C ALA A 117 14.07 -11.59 5.90
N MET A 118 13.69 -10.56 6.68
CA MET A 118 14.60 -9.46 7.03
C MET A 118 15.84 -9.96 7.78
N LYS A 119 15.66 -10.81 8.79
CA LYS A 119 16.76 -11.42 9.56
C LYS A 119 17.73 -12.21 8.67
N LEU A 120 17.20 -12.90 7.66
CA LEU A 120 17.97 -13.66 6.68
C LEU A 120 18.56 -12.82 5.55
N ARG A 121 18.26 -11.52 5.48
CA ARG A 121 18.61 -10.65 4.34
C ARG A 121 17.99 -11.13 3.03
N ALA A 122 16.85 -11.80 3.10
CA ALA A 122 16.06 -12.21 1.96
C ALA A 122 15.08 -11.11 1.55
N VAL A 123 14.75 -11.03 0.27
CA VAL A 123 13.91 -9.98 -0.29
C VAL A 123 12.46 -10.46 -0.34
N VAL A 124 11.55 -9.72 0.28
CA VAL A 124 10.13 -10.02 0.26
C VAL A 124 9.48 -9.47 -1.01
N ILE A 125 8.73 -10.30 -1.71
CA ILE A 125 7.81 -9.92 -2.79
C ILE A 125 6.38 -10.09 -2.24
N PRO A 126 5.77 -9.02 -1.70
CA PRO A 126 4.41 -9.12 -1.19
C PRO A 126 3.41 -9.38 -2.31
N ALA A 127 2.49 -10.30 -2.08
CA ALA A 127 1.46 -10.69 -3.04
C ALA A 127 0.10 -10.78 -2.35
N THR A 128 -0.92 -10.20 -2.99
CA THR A 128 -2.30 -10.34 -2.48
C THR A 128 -2.89 -11.69 -2.91
N PRO A 129 -3.72 -12.33 -2.07
CA PRO A 129 -4.48 -13.53 -2.46
C PRO A 129 -5.40 -13.34 -3.66
N LEU A 130 -5.67 -12.11 -4.08
CA LEU A 130 -6.49 -11.81 -5.26
C LEU A 130 -5.80 -12.09 -6.60
N LEU A 131 -4.49 -12.38 -6.60
CA LEU A 131 -3.73 -12.63 -7.83
C LEU A 131 -4.10 -13.96 -8.49
N GLY A 132 -4.13 -13.91 -9.83
CA GLY A 132 -4.30 -15.10 -10.64
C GLY A 132 -2.96 -15.74 -11.07
N PRO A 133 -3.01 -16.93 -11.74
CA PRO A 133 -1.81 -17.65 -12.17
C PRO A 133 -0.88 -16.83 -13.09
N ALA A 134 -1.42 -15.97 -13.96
CA ALA A 134 -0.62 -15.12 -14.84
C ALA A 134 0.21 -14.09 -14.06
N ASP A 135 -0.41 -13.46 -13.04
CA ASP A 135 0.29 -12.51 -12.17
C ASP A 135 1.36 -13.19 -11.32
N LEU A 136 1.08 -14.42 -10.85
CA LEU A 136 2.03 -15.21 -10.07
C LEU A 136 3.23 -15.64 -10.91
N ARG A 137 3.00 -16.02 -12.18
CA ARG A 137 4.08 -16.32 -13.14
C ARG A 137 4.99 -15.11 -13.31
N ASP A 138 4.45 -13.92 -13.51
CA ASP A 138 5.24 -12.69 -13.63
C ASP A 138 6.12 -12.42 -12.38
N ARG A 139 5.60 -12.71 -11.17
CA ARG A 139 6.36 -12.57 -9.91
C ARG A 139 7.48 -13.61 -9.80
N ILE A 140 7.24 -14.84 -10.22
CA ILE A 140 8.27 -15.88 -10.21
C ILE A 140 9.36 -15.55 -11.24
N GLU A 141 9.00 -15.24 -12.48
CA GLU A 141 9.94 -15.00 -13.58
C GLU A 141 10.70 -13.68 -13.40
N ARG A 142 10.02 -12.54 -13.42
CA ARG A 142 10.66 -11.21 -13.34
C ARG A 142 11.17 -10.90 -11.94
N GLY A 143 10.45 -11.32 -10.91
CA GLY A 143 10.89 -11.23 -9.53
C GLY A 143 12.01 -12.20 -9.21
N ARG A 144 12.29 -13.21 -10.06
CA ARG A 144 13.27 -14.27 -9.81
C ARG A 144 13.08 -14.91 -8.44
N ALA A 145 11.85 -15.20 -8.07
CA ALA A 145 11.54 -15.77 -6.77
C ALA A 145 12.03 -17.22 -6.68
N ARG A 146 12.71 -17.56 -5.60
CA ARG A 146 13.20 -18.92 -5.30
C ARG A 146 12.34 -19.64 -4.27
N HIS A 147 11.50 -18.92 -3.57
CA HIS A 147 10.62 -19.45 -2.53
C HIS A 147 9.25 -18.79 -2.62
N VAL A 148 8.22 -19.53 -2.30
CA VAL A 148 6.85 -19.01 -2.15
C VAL A 148 6.26 -19.49 -0.83
N VAL A 149 5.57 -18.59 -0.13
CA VAL A 149 4.83 -18.86 1.11
C VAL A 149 3.39 -18.44 0.88
N VAL A 150 2.48 -19.40 0.93
CA VAL A 150 1.07 -19.18 0.58
C VAL A 150 0.11 -19.87 1.55
N GLN A 151 -1.13 -19.41 1.61
CA GLN A 151 -2.21 -20.11 2.31
C GLN A 151 -2.62 -21.39 1.58
N ALA A 152 -3.10 -22.38 2.33
CA ALA A 152 -3.50 -23.67 1.78
C ALA A 152 -4.54 -23.55 0.65
N GLU A 153 -5.49 -22.64 0.78
CA GLU A 153 -6.56 -22.38 -0.20
C GLU A 153 -6.05 -21.80 -1.52
N ASP A 154 -4.88 -21.16 -1.51
CA ASP A 154 -4.28 -20.51 -2.66
C ASP A 154 -3.28 -21.41 -3.43
N THR A 155 -2.97 -22.59 -2.92
CA THR A 155 -1.98 -23.52 -3.53
C THR A 155 -2.35 -23.90 -4.96
N ALA A 156 -3.66 -24.08 -5.24
CA ALA A 156 -4.17 -24.41 -6.57
C ALA A 156 -3.80 -23.37 -7.64
N LYS A 157 -3.61 -22.10 -7.28
CA LYS A 157 -3.21 -21.02 -8.21
C LYS A 157 -1.81 -21.21 -8.79
N PHE A 158 -0.98 -22.04 -8.13
CA PHE A 158 0.39 -22.35 -8.55
C PHE A 158 0.51 -23.62 -9.38
N ALA A 159 -0.59 -24.34 -9.65
CA ALA A 159 -0.57 -25.60 -10.42
C ALA A 159 0.08 -25.41 -11.80
N ASP A 160 -0.27 -24.32 -12.50
CA ASP A 160 0.22 -23.99 -13.83
C ASP A 160 1.28 -22.87 -13.84
N VAL A 161 1.90 -22.58 -12.69
CA VAL A 161 2.99 -21.60 -12.60
C VAL A 161 4.33 -22.35 -12.65
N PRO A 162 5.05 -22.29 -13.79
CA PRO A 162 6.31 -23.01 -13.97
C PRO A 162 7.42 -22.37 -13.13
N GLY A 163 8.48 -23.13 -12.87
CA GLY A 163 9.70 -22.66 -12.21
C GLY A 163 10.17 -23.61 -11.13
N GLU A 164 11.47 -23.51 -10.84
CA GLU A 164 12.12 -24.23 -9.74
C GLU A 164 12.15 -23.31 -8.52
N TYR A 165 11.21 -23.49 -7.61
CA TYR A 165 11.11 -22.74 -6.36
C TYR A 165 10.56 -23.61 -5.24
N THR A 166 11.01 -23.36 -4.02
CA THR A 166 10.49 -24.01 -2.81
C THR A 166 9.06 -23.55 -2.56
N ARG A 167 8.14 -24.48 -2.37
CA ARG A 167 6.72 -24.22 -2.10
C ARG A 167 6.42 -24.47 -0.63
N ILE A 168 6.03 -23.43 0.08
CA ILE A 168 5.70 -23.46 1.51
C ILE A 168 4.22 -23.14 1.68
N VAL A 169 3.50 -23.97 2.41
CA VAL A 169 2.06 -23.81 2.66
C VAL A 169 1.80 -23.57 4.15
N VAL A 170 0.97 -22.56 4.43
CA VAL A 170 0.48 -22.21 5.78
C VAL A 170 -0.96 -22.68 5.91
N GLY A 171 -1.34 -23.22 7.09
CA GLY A 171 -2.70 -23.65 7.38
C GLY A 171 -3.08 -25.02 6.82
N ALA A 172 -2.12 -25.88 6.50
CA ALA A 172 -2.36 -27.23 5.98
C ALA A 172 -2.86 -28.24 7.05
N GLY A 173 -3.12 -27.78 8.27
CA GLY A 173 -3.58 -28.62 9.37
C GLY A 173 -4.87 -29.37 9.06
N ALA A 174 -4.77 -30.72 8.89
CA ALA A 174 -5.80 -31.73 8.69
C ALA A 174 -6.19 -32.14 7.25
N ALA A 175 -5.69 -31.51 6.20
CA ALA A 175 -5.84 -32.05 4.83
C ALA A 175 -4.49 -32.03 4.12
N THR A 176 -3.68 -33.08 4.35
CA THR A 176 -2.47 -33.31 3.56
C THR A 176 -2.91 -33.54 2.11
N PRO A 177 -2.59 -32.66 1.14
CA PRO A 177 -2.67 -33.06 -0.26
C PRO A 177 -1.75 -34.26 -0.43
N ALA A 178 -2.20 -35.32 -1.09
CA ALA A 178 -1.40 -36.50 -1.35
C ALA A 178 -0.07 -36.09 -2.00
N GLY A 179 1.02 -36.08 -1.26
CA GLY A 179 2.33 -35.65 -1.73
C GLY A 179 3.26 -34.94 -0.73
N ALA A 180 2.86 -34.68 0.51
CA ALA A 180 3.78 -34.12 1.53
C ALA A 180 4.75 -35.22 1.99
N ALA A 181 5.99 -35.14 1.52
CA ALA A 181 7.06 -36.03 1.97
C ALA A 181 7.76 -35.45 3.21
N THR A 182 7.67 -36.16 4.33
CA THR A 182 8.55 -35.94 5.49
C THR A 182 9.93 -36.51 5.16
N PRO A 183 11.05 -35.83 5.40
CA PRO A 183 12.37 -36.40 5.19
C PRO A 183 12.69 -37.41 6.30
N THR A 184 12.41 -38.70 6.06
CA THR A 184 12.93 -39.80 6.91
C THR A 184 14.17 -40.38 6.24
N GLY A 185 15.33 -40.09 6.81
CA GLY A 185 16.53 -40.85 6.52
C GLY A 185 16.50 -42.19 7.28
N ALA A 186 16.52 -43.30 6.52
CA ALA A 186 17.14 -44.57 6.92
C ALA A 186 17.14 -45.52 5.72
N ALA A 187 18.31 -45.93 5.31
CA ALA A 187 18.55 -46.95 4.28
C ALA A 187 18.35 -48.36 4.84
N THR A 188 17.71 -49.27 4.09
CA THR A 188 17.88 -50.72 4.24
C THR A 188 17.74 -51.41 2.85
N PRO A 189 18.38 -52.58 2.63
CA PRO A 189 18.89 -52.98 1.35
C PRO A 189 18.01 -53.92 0.53
N ALA A 190 18.44 -54.10 -0.71
CA ALA A 190 17.90 -54.77 -1.88
C ALA A 190 17.33 -56.19 -1.70
N GLY A 191 16.28 -56.48 -2.45
CA GLY A 191 15.76 -57.84 -2.79
C GLY A 191 15.02 -57.84 -4.10
N ALA A 192 15.60 -58.50 -5.07
CA ALA A 192 15.20 -59.17 -6.32
C ALA A 192 13.91 -58.76 -7.13
N PRO A 193 13.90 -58.92 -8.47
CA PRO A 193 13.00 -58.25 -9.40
C PRO A 193 11.73 -59.03 -9.73
N ALA A 194 10.63 -58.36 -9.95
CA ALA A 194 9.41 -58.86 -10.57
C ALA A 194 9.13 -58.09 -11.91
N PRO A 195 8.36 -58.68 -12.84
CA PRO A 195 8.42 -58.35 -14.26
C PRO A 195 7.70 -57.04 -14.61
N ALA A 196 8.24 -56.38 -15.66
CA ALA A 196 7.77 -55.15 -16.22
C ALA A 196 6.35 -55.25 -16.80
N THR A 197 5.42 -54.49 -16.24
CA THR A 197 4.22 -54.03 -16.91
C THR A 197 4.44 -52.61 -17.40
N ALA A 198 4.18 -52.38 -18.69
CA ALA A 198 4.33 -51.10 -19.33
C ALA A 198 3.41 -50.06 -18.66
N THR A 199 4.00 -49.14 -17.96
CA THR A 199 3.33 -47.97 -17.38
C THR A 199 3.17 -46.89 -18.47
N ALA A 200 1.96 -46.40 -18.63
CA ALA A 200 1.67 -45.16 -19.34
C ALA A 200 2.53 -44.02 -18.79
N PRO A 201 2.92 -42.99 -19.58
CA PRO A 201 3.73 -41.91 -19.09
C PRO A 201 2.99 -41.23 -17.95
N ALA A 202 3.61 -41.24 -16.75
CA ALA A 202 3.11 -40.51 -15.61
C ALA A 202 3.05 -39.03 -16.01
N GLY A 203 1.87 -38.43 -15.90
CA GLY A 203 1.72 -36.99 -16.00
C GLY A 203 2.66 -36.28 -14.99
N PRO A 204 2.95 -35.00 -15.17
CA PRO A 204 3.84 -34.27 -14.27
C PRO A 204 3.38 -34.47 -12.82
N ALA A 205 4.31 -34.90 -11.95
CA ALA A 205 4.02 -35.11 -10.55
C ALA A 205 3.46 -33.82 -9.93
N ALA A 206 2.41 -33.93 -9.11
CA ALA A 206 1.85 -32.77 -8.42
C ALA A 206 2.96 -32.06 -7.62
N PRO A 207 2.98 -30.71 -7.61
CA PRO A 207 4.01 -29.95 -6.89
C PRO A 207 3.98 -30.29 -5.40
N VAL A 208 5.16 -30.58 -4.84
CA VAL A 208 5.32 -30.88 -3.41
C VAL A 208 5.31 -29.57 -2.61
N TRP A 209 4.42 -29.48 -1.63
CA TRP A 209 4.33 -28.38 -0.69
C TRP A 209 4.88 -28.77 0.68
N ILE A 210 5.70 -27.90 1.28
CA ILE A 210 6.27 -28.07 2.62
C ILE A 210 5.37 -27.33 3.61
N SER A 211 4.88 -28.04 4.65
CA SER A 211 4.05 -27.40 5.68
C SER A 211 4.87 -26.42 6.53
N TYR A 212 4.33 -25.22 6.75
CA TYR A 212 4.91 -24.24 7.67
C TYR A 212 4.91 -24.70 9.12
N ASP A 213 4.08 -25.70 9.51
CA ASP A 213 4.06 -26.26 10.86
C ASP A 213 5.43 -26.79 11.30
N GLY A 214 6.33 -27.08 10.36
CA GLY A 214 7.71 -27.42 10.64
C GLY A 214 8.49 -26.33 11.40
N VAL A 215 8.01 -25.10 11.41
CA VAL A 215 8.62 -23.94 12.12
C VAL A 215 8.73 -24.21 13.63
N ASP A 216 7.79 -24.95 14.22
CA ASP A 216 7.76 -25.24 15.67
C ASP A 216 8.92 -26.11 16.15
N THR A 217 9.60 -26.80 15.23
CA THR A 217 10.78 -27.62 15.52
C THR A 217 12.08 -26.84 15.52
N ALA A 218 12.08 -25.60 15.01
CA ALA A 218 13.28 -24.79 14.89
C ALA A 218 13.61 -24.05 16.20
N PRO A 219 14.91 -23.80 16.47
CA PRO A 219 15.33 -23.03 17.63
C PRO A 219 14.87 -21.57 17.55
N ASP A 220 14.58 -20.97 18.70
CA ASP A 220 14.17 -19.56 18.81
C ASP A 220 15.35 -18.58 19.02
N ALA A 221 16.56 -19.08 19.22
CA ALA A 221 17.78 -18.27 19.18
C ALA A 221 18.29 -18.15 17.74
N PHE A 222 18.34 -16.93 17.21
CA PHE A 222 18.81 -16.66 15.85
C PHE A 222 20.16 -15.95 15.85
N THR A 223 21.07 -16.45 15.03
CA THR A 223 22.37 -15.81 14.77
C THR A 223 22.44 -15.45 13.29
N PRO A 224 22.67 -14.17 12.92
CA PRO A 224 22.81 -13.77 11.53
C PRO A 224 24.02 -14.44 10.85
N ASP A 225 23.87 -14.82 9.59
CA ASP A 225 24.95 -15.42 8.79
C ASP A 225 25.95 -14.38 8.24
N GLY A 226 25.70 -13.10 8.50
CA GLY A 226 26.58 -12.02 8.06
C GLY A 226 25.98 -10.64 8.33
N VAL A 227 26.68 -9.63 7.91
CA VAL A 227 26.29 -8.23 8.08
C VAL A 227 25.28 -7.83 7.03
N THR A 228 24.23 -7.11 7.42
CA THR A 228 23.29 -6.47 6.50
C THR A 228 23.79 -5.07 6.17
N LEU A 229 24.02 -4.79 4.89
CA LEU A 229 24.27 -3.43 4.44
C LEU A 229 22.94 -2.65 4.36
N ALA A 230 23.00 -1.37 4.68
CA ALA A 230 21.84 -0.48 4.58
C ALA A 230 21.23 -0.45 3.16
N THR A 231 22.06 -0.73 2.15
CA THR A 231 21.70 -0.78 0.73
C THR A 231 21.27 -2.15 0.24
N ASP A 232 21.32 -3.19 1.09
CA ASP A 232 20.83 -4.51 0.70
C ASP A 232 19.33 -4.43 0.39
N PRO A 233 18.84 -5.05 -0.70
CA PRO A 233 17.43 -5.08 -1.03
C PRO A 233 16.60 -5.76 0.06
N LEU A 234 15.45 -5.19 0.39
CA LEU A 234 14.52 -5.67 1.41
C LEU A 234 13.18 -6.10 0.83
N MET A 235 12.59 -5.25 -0.01
CA MET A 235 11.27 -5.46 -0.59
C MET A 235 11.27 -5.15 -2.08
N LEU A 236 10.53 -5.97 -2.84
CA LEU A 236 10.31 -5.78 -4.26
C LEU A 236 8.80 -5.79 -4.56
N TYR A 237 8.25 -4.63 -4.86
CA TYR A 237 6.82 -4.45 -5.13
C TYR A 237 6.52 -4.47 -6.63
N PHE A 238 5.50 -5.24 -7.00
CA PHE A 238 4.89 -5.18 -8.32
C PHE A 238 3.75 -4.16 -8.30
N THR A 239 3.94 -3.02 -8.94
CA THR A 239 2.94 -1.95 -8.97
C THR A 239 2.25 -1.88 -10.32
N SER A 240 0.92 -1.68 -10.30
CA SER A 240 0.18 -1.38 -11.52
C SER A 240 0.61 0.00 -12.05
N GLY A 241 1.29 0.02 -13.19
CA GLY A 241 1.57 1.25 -13.92
C GLY A 241 0.51 1.53 -14.99
N THR A 242 0.61 2.70 -15.64
CA THR A 242 -0.14 3.04 -16.87
C THR A 242 0.23 2.17 -18.07
N THR A 243 1.25 1.32 -17.94
CA THR A 243 1.72 0.36 -18.94
C THR A 243 1.13 -1.03 -18.72
N ALA A 244 1.14 -1.87 -19.76
CA ALA A 244 0.57 -3.23 -19.73
C ALA A 244 1.25 -4.18 -18.71
N ARG A 245 2.46 -3.87 -18.23
CA ARG A 245 3.19 -4.69 -17.26
C ARG A 245 3.50 -3.93 -15.98
N PRO A 246 3.38 -4.57 -14.78
CA PRO A 246 3.74 -3.97 -13.51
C PRO A 246 5.20 -3.50 -13.47
N LYS A 247 5.44 -2.36 -12.80
CA LYS A 247 6.80 -1.92 -12.44
C LYS A 247 7.27 -2.71 -11.21
N LEU A 248 8.56 -2.95 -11.09
CA LEU A 248 9.17 -3.61 -9.94
C LEU A 248 9.92 -2.58 -9.10
N VAL A 249 9.30 -2.09 -8.06
CA VAL A 249 9.87 -1.07 -7.15
C VAL A 249 10.72 -1.75 -6.11
N GLU A 250 12.01 -1.40 -6.04
CA GLU A 250 12.96 -1.98 -5.10
C GLU A 250 13.26 -1.04 -3.94
N HIS A 251 13.11 -1.55 -2.71
CA HIS A 251 13.46 -0.87 -1.48
C HIS A 251 14.51 -1.65 -0.67
N THR A 252 15.35 -0.92 0.05
CA THR A 252 16.43 -1.46 0.87
C THR A 252 16.08 -1.51 2.35
N HIS A 253 16.97 -2.12 3.16
CA HIS A 253 16.87 -2.14 4.62
C HIS A 253 16.86 -0.76 5.27
N VAL A 254 17.30 0.29 4.57
CA VAL A 254 17.21 1.68 5.03
C VAL A 254 16.07 2.43 4.34
N SER A 255 15.97 2.37 3.02
CA SER A 255 15.02 3.24 2.30
C SER A 255 13.58 3.05 2.77
N TYR A 256 13.17 1.84 3.10
CA TYR A 256 11.77 1.58 3.47
C TYR A 256 11.52 1.74 4.96
N PRO A 257 12.17 0.96 5.87
CA PRO A 257 11.91 1.09 7.31
C PRO A 257 12.19 2.48 7.87
N VAL A 258 13.32 3.09 7.47
CA VAL A 258 13.70 4.44 7.92
C VAL A 258 12.82 5.49 7.25
N GLY A 259 12.49 5.34 5.97
CA GLY A 259 11.56 6.23 5.27
C GLY A 259 10.19 6.32 5.95
N HIS A 260 9.76 5.22 6.59
CA HIS A 260 8.50 5.18 7.33
C HIS A 260 8.51 5.90 8.69
N LEU A 261 9.60 6.53 9.10
CA LEU A 261 9.58 7.55 10.15
C LEU A 261 8.70 8.74 9.75
N ALA A 262 8.69 9.13 8.46
CA ALA A 262 7.78 10.15 7.96
C ALA A 262 6.32 9.69 8.01
N THR A 263 6.05 8.41 7.71
CA THR A 263 4.70 7.82 7.81
C THR A 263 4.24 7.75 9.28
N MET A 264 5.10 7.33 10.20
CA MET A 264 4.85 7.35 11.64
C MET A 264 4.47 8.77 12.11
N TYR A 265 5.23 9.77 11.69
CA TYR A 265 4.99 11.17 12.02
C TYR A 265 3.66 11.68 11.47
N TRP A 266 3.34 11.38 10.20
CA TRP A 266 2.06 11.74 9.60
C TRP A 266 0.87 11.11 10.31
N ILE A 267 0.90 9.81 10.58
CA ILE A 267 -0.19 9.13 11.31
C ILE A 267 -0.33 9.70 12.72
N GLY A 268 0.75 10.23 13.30
CA GLY A 268 0.77 10.79 14.66
C GLY A 268 0.89 9.70 15.73
N LEU A 269 1.52 8.57 15.37
CA LEU A 269 1.71 7.43 16.27
C LEU A 269 2.68 7.75 17.41
N LYS A 270 2.43 7.14 18.56
CA LYS A 270 3.29 7.18 19.73
C LYS A 270 3.32 5.82 20.44
N PRO A 271 4.32 5.57 21.30
CA PRO A 271 4.39 4.33 22.06
C PRO A 271 3.10 4.03 22.83
N GLY A 272 2.63 2.78 22.71
CA GLY A 272 1.41 2.30 23.37
C GLY A 272 0.11 2.57 22.62
N ASP A 273 0.13 3.21 21.46
CA ASP A 273 -1.05 3.32 20.59
C ASP A 273 -1.51 1.93 20.09
N VAL A 274 -2.81 1.82 19.82
CA VAL A 274 -3.42 0.71 19.09
C VAL A 274 -3.82 1.22 17.71
N HIS A 275 -3.14 0.74 16.69
CA HIS A 275 -3.27 1.22 15.33
C HIS A 275 -4.02 0.23 14.44
N LEU A 276 -5.15 0.65 13.90
CA LEU A 276 -5.91 -0.08 12.90
C LEU A 276 -5.62 0.49 11.51
N ASN A 277 -5.24 -0.36 10.56
CA ASN A 277 -5.18 0.03 9.16
C ASN A 277 -5.87 -0.98 8.26
N ILE A 278 -6.73 -0.50 7.37
CA ILE A 278 -7.39 -1.34 6.36
C ILE A 278 -6.59 -1.28 5.06
N SER A 279 -5.89 -2.37 4.77
CA SER A 279 -5.14 -2.57 3.54
C SER A 279 -4.80 -4.05 3.35
N SER A 280 -4.78 -4.54 2.11
CA SER A 280 -4.37 -5.91 1.81
C SER A 280 -2.84 -6.08 1.88
N PRO A 281 -2.33 -7.22 2.38
CA PRO A 281 -0.89 -7.49 2.53
C PRO A 281 -0.05 -7.37 1.26
N GLY A 282 -0.61 -7.54 0.08
CA GLY A 282 0.12 -7.39 -1.20
C GLY A 282 0.46 -5.95 -1.59
N TRP A 283 0.00 -4.94 -0.83
CA TRP A 283 0.14 -3.52 -1.17
C TRP A 283 1.14 -2.82 -0.26
N ALA A 284 1.83 -1.83 -0.82
CA ALA A 284 2.79 -1.01 -0.08
C ALA A 284 2.18 -0.38 1.17
N LYS A 285 0.94 0.13 1.09
CA LYS A 285 0.23 0.73 2.22
C LYS A 285 0.10 -0.22 3.42
N HIS A 286 0.03 -1.54 3.19
CA HIS A 286 0.02 -2.52 4.27
C HIS A 286 1.34 -2.47 5.05
N ALA A 287 2.48 -2.55 4.37
CA ALA A 287 3.78 -2.47 5.03
C ALA A 287 4.01 -1.10 5.71
N TRP A 288 3.51 -0.02 5.11
CA TRP A 288 3.58 1.31 5.74
C TRP A 288 2.91 1.34 7.11
N SER A 289 1.70 0.80 7.18
CA SER A 289 0.76 1.07 8.26
C SER A 289 0.38 -0.16 9.09
N ASN A 290 0.81 -1.38 8.69
CA ASN A 290 0.67 -2.61 9.46
C ASN A 290 2.01 -3.28 9.77
N LEU A 291 3.14 -2.60 9.52
CA LEU A 291 4.47 -3.15 9.82
C LEU A 291 5.40 -2.03 10.31
N PHE A 292 5.91 -1.17 9.41
CA PHE A 292 6.99 -0.25 9.74
C PHE A 292 6.56 0.91 10.63
N ALA A 293 5.59 1.73 10.23
CA ALA A 293 5.23 2.92 11.01
C ALA A 293 4.73 2.61 12.42
N PRO A 294 3.82 1.62 12.65
CA PRO A 294 3.40 1.29 14.00
C PRO A 294 4.56 0.75 14.86
N TRP A 295 5.39 -0.13 14.33
CA TRP A 295 6.48 -0.69 15.14
C TRP A 295 7.70 0.24 15.25
N ASN A 296 7.87 1.20 14.35
CA ASN A 296 8.77 2.33 14.59
C ASN A 296 8.33 3.14 15.83
N ALA A 297 7.02 3.29 16.04
CA ALA A 297 6.43 3.96 17.19
C ALA A 297 6.27 3.07 18.43
N GLU A 298 6.58 1.78 18.37
CA GLU A 298 6.27 0.80 19.43
C GLU A 298 4.75 0.73 19.74
N ALA A 299 3.91 0.85 18.71
CA ALA A 299 2.46 0.73 18.78
C ALA A 299 2.01 -0.70 18.47
N THR A 300 0.84 -1.09 18.97
CA THR A 300 0.17 -2.33 18.60
C THR A 300 -0.40 -2.24 17.20
N VAL A 301 -0.11 -3.20 16.34
CA VAL A 301 -0.84 -3.41 15.08
C VAL A 301 -2.12 -4.16 15.40
N PHE A 302 -3.26 -3.53 15.17
CA PHE A 302 -4.58 -4.14 15.32
C PHE A 302 -5.18 -4.46 13.97
N ILE A 303 -5.66 -5.68 13.80
CA ILE A 303 -6.29 -6.19 12.57
C ILE A 303 -7.69 -6.69 12.93
N HIS A 304 -8.67 -6.32 12.12
CA HIS A 304 -9.99 -6.95 12.13
C HIS A 304 -10.25 -7.56 10.75
N ASN A 305 -10.24 -8.88 10.68
CA ASN A 305 -10.53 -9.63 9.46
C ASN A 305 -12.06 -9.74 9.25
N TYR A 306 -12.48 -9.61 8.01
CA TYR A 306 -13.88 -9.74 7.60
C TYR A 306 -13.96 -10.18 6.13
N THR A 307 -15.00 -10.91 5.78
CA THR A 307 -15.30 -11.29 4.40
C THR A 307 -16.06 -10.19 3.66
N ARG A 308 -16.96 -9.51 4.36
CA ARG A 308 -17.71 -8.36 3.86
C ARG A 308 -17.61 -7.20 4.85
N PHE A 309 -17.35 -6.00 4.30
CA PHE A 309 -17.28 -4.79 5.12
C PHE A 309 -18.61 -4.49 5.82
N ASP A 310 -18.55 -4.32 7.13
CA ASP A 310 -19.65 -3.90 8.00
C ASP A 310 -19.15 -2.78 8.90
N ALA A 311 -19.63 -1.56 8.64
CA ALA A 311 -19.22 -0.36 9.37
C ALA A 311 -19.56 -0.43 10.87
N GLY A 312 -20.75 -0.93 11.23
CA GLY A 312 -21.18 -1.05 12.62
C GLY A 312 -20.32 -2.06 13.39
N ARG A 313 -19.99 -3.19 12.77
CA ARG A 313 -19.10 -4.18 13.37
C ARG A 313 -17.69 -3.61 13.53
N LEU A 314 -17.14 -2.96 12.50
CA LEU A 314 -15.83 -2.33 12.58
C LEU A 314 -15.75 -1.37 13.78
N MET A 315 -16.75 -0.49 13.94
CA MET A 315 -16.78 0.47 15.04
C MET A 315 -16.84 -0.21 16.42
N ARG A 316 -17.62 -1.30 16.55
CA ARG A 316 -17.65 -2.07 17.81
C ARG A 316 -16.30 -2.70 18.13
N GLU A 317 -15.60 -3.25 17.13
CA GLU A 317 -14.26 -3.81 17.32
C GLU A 317 -13.21 -2.72 17.63
N MET A 318 -13.34 -1.53 17.04
CA MET A 318 -12.50 -0.38 17.39
C MET A 318 -12.65 0.02 18.85
N ASP A 319 -13.90 0.12 19.36
CA ASP A 319 -14.18 0.39 20.77
C ASP A 319 -13.60 -0.71 21.67
N ARG A 320 -13.85 -1.99 21.33
CA ARG A 320 -13.42 -3.15 22.11
C ARG A 320 -11.90 -3.26 22.22
N ALA A 321 -11.19 -2.99 21.13
CA ALA A 321 -9.74 -3.03 21.08
C ALA A 321 -9.08 -1.75 21.61
N GLY A 322 -9.84 -0.69 21.85
CA GLY A 322 -9.30 0.61 22.26
C GLY A 322 -8.44 1.25 21.17
N VAL A 323 -8.91 1.22 19.92
CA VAL A 323 -8.17 1.78 18.78
C VAL A 323 -7.95 3.28 18.98
N THR A 324 -6.69 3.70 19.02
CA THR A 324 -6.29 5.11 19.20
C THR A 324 -5.94 5.81 17.91
N SER A 325 -5.67 5.04 16.85
CA SER A 325 -5.28 5.54 15.53
C SER A 325 -5.88 4.66 14.43
N PHE A 326 -6.48 5.30 13.41
CA PHE A 326 -7.13 4.59 12.30
C PHE A 326 -6.70 5.15 10.94
N CYS A 327 -6.20 4.25 10.09
CA CYS A 327 -5.81 4.53 8.71
C CYS A 327 -6.67 3.71 7.74
N ALA A 328 -7.32 4.36 6.79
CA ALA A 328 -8.08 3.67 5.76
C ALA A 328 -7.97 4.38 4.40
N PRO A 329 -8.19 3.67 3.27
CA PRO A 329 -8.32 4.33 1.98
C PRO A 329 -9.64 5.12 1.90
N PRO A 330 -9.72 6.18 1.08
CA PRO A 330 -10.94 6.97 0.88
C PRO A 330 -12.17 6.12 0.55
N THR A 331 -12.01 5.03 -0.19
CA THR A 331 -13.11 4.09 -0.46
C THR A 331 -13.73 3.52 0.82
N VAL A 332 -12.93 3.13 1.81
CA VAL A 332 -13.43 2.62 3.10
C VAL A 332 -14.10 3.75 3.88
N TRP A 333 -13.52 4.96 3.87
CA TRP A 333 -14.12 6.12 4.50
C TRP A 333 -15.49 6.45 3.89
N ARG A 334 -15.63 6.40 2.55
CA ARG A 334 -16.93 6.58 1.88
C ARG A 334 -17.97 5.55 2.30
N MET A 335 -17.57 4.28 2.47
CA MET A 335 -18.48 3.24 2.97
C MET A 335 -18.85 3.49 4.45
N LEU A 336 -17.89 3.94 5.25
CA LEU A 336 -18.09 4.17 6.69
C LEU A 336 -19.09 5.29 6.95
N ILE A 337 -19.02 6.40 6.22
CA ILE A 337 -19.93 7.55 6.39
C ILE A 337 -21.37 7.27 5.96
N GLN A 338 -21.65 6.15 5.28
CA GLN A 338 -23.03 5.71 4.98
C GLN A 338 -23.72 5.11 6.21
N ALA A 339 -22.96 4.74 7.25
CA ALA A 339 -23.49 4.24 8.49
C ALA A 339 -23.67 5.36 9.52
N ASP A 340 -24.37 5.03 10.61
CA ASP A 340 -24.45 5.89 11.78
C ASP A 340 -23.11 5.86 12.54
N LEU A 341 -22.30 6.90 12.38
CA LEU A 341 -20.98 7.02 12.98
C LEU A 341 -21.01 7.22 14.51
N THR A 342 -22.17 7.62 15.07
CA THR A 342 -22.32 7.82 16.52
C THR A 342 -22.32 6.50 17.31
N GLN A 343 -22.34 5.35 16.62
CA GLN A 343 -22.17 4.03 17.23
C GLN A 343 -20.77 3.84 17.82
N LEU A 344 -19.74 4.51 17.29
CA LEU A 344 -18.40 4.51 17.87
C LEU A 344 -18.37 5.41 19.11
N LYS A 345 -18.15 4.80 20.28
CA LYS A 345 -18.20 5.51 21.57
C LYS A 345 -16.94 6.28 21.88
N THR A 346 -15.80 5.76 21.43
CA THR A 346 -14.47 6.34 21.67
C THR A 346 -13.75 6.53 20.34
N PRO A 347 -13.99 7.62 19.59
CA PRO A 347 -13.32 7.87 18.35
C PRO A 347 -11.79 7.90 18.52
N PRO A 348 -11.03 7.32 17.55
CA PRO A 348 -9.58 7.39 17.56
C PRO A 348 -9.10 8.85 17.57
N ARG A 349 -8.03 9.10 18.33
CA ARG A 349 -7.38 10.42 18.36
C ARG A 349 -6.83 10.83 16.99
N GLU A 350 -6.32 9.85 16.24
CA GLU A 350 -5.70 10.06 14.94
C GLU A 350 -6.46 9.29 13.87
N VAL A 351 -6.96 9.99 12.87
CA VAL A 351 -7.63 9.39 11.71
C VAL A 351 -7.00 9.91 10.43
N VAL A 352 -6.58 8.98 9.57
CA VAL A 352 -5.82 9.33 8.36
C VAL A 352 -6.32 8.58 7.13
N ALA A 353 -6.11 9.18 5.96
CA ALA A 353 -6.42 8.57 4.67
C ALA A 353 -5.23 8.70 3.71
N ALA A 354 -4.99 7.69 2.89
CA ALA A 354 -4.03 7.71 1.81
C ALA A 354 -4.34 6.68 0.72
N GLY A 355 -3.77 6.89 -0.46
CA GLY A 355 -3.86 5.98 -1.60
C GLY A 355 -4.75 6.46 -2.73
N GLU A 356 -5.69 7.34 -2.44
CA GLU A 356 -6.55 8.08 -3.36
C GLU A 356 -6.78 9.47 -2.77
N PRO A 357 -7.19 10.46 -3.58
CA PRO A 357 -7.58 11.75 -3.05
C PRO A 357 -8.84 11.65 -2.16
N LEU A 358 -8.85 12.39 -1.06
CA LEU A 358 -9.91 12.37 -0.07
C LEU A 358 -10.91 13.52 -0.30
N ASN A 359 -12.19 13.19 -0.40
CA ASN A 359 -13.26 14.16 -0.60
C ASN A 359 -13.52 15.01 0.65
N PRO A 360 -13.69 16.34 0.53
CA PRO A 360 -13.98 17.22 1.67
C PRO A 360 -15.24 16.84 2.44
N GLU A 361 -16.28 16.35 1.78
CA GLU A 361 -17.52 15.90 2.41
C GLU A 361 -17.28 14.76 3.42
N VAL A 362 -16.42 13.79 3.06
CA VAL A 362 -16.05 12.68 3.96
C VAL A 362 -15.36 13.21 5.21
N ILE A 363 -14.45 14.19 5.04
CA ILE A 363 -13.75 14.83 6.16
C ILE A 363 -14.75 15.53 7.09
N GLU A 364 -15.67 16.28 6.51
CA GLU A 364 -16.66 17.06 7.28
C GLU A 364 -17.63 16.16 8.05
N ARG A 365 -18.09 15.07 7.44
CA ARG A 365 -18.97 14.11 8.07
C ARG A 365 -18.32 13.46 9.30
N VAL A 366 -17.07 12.98 9.15
CA VAL A 366 -16.32 12.39 10.26
C VAL A 366 -16.02 13.44 11.33
N ARG A 367 -15.69 14.67 10.95
CA ARG A 367 -15.47 15.77 11.90
C ARG A 367 -16.72 16.08 12.71
N SER A 368 -17.88 16.11 12.07
CA SER A 368 -19.16 16.36 12.73
C SER A 368 -19.51 15.29 13.77
N ASP A 369 -19.33 14.01 13.40
CA ASP A 369 -19.82 12.90 14.21
C ASP A 369 -18.79 12.41 15.24
N TRP A 370 -17.48 12.43 14.91
CA TRP A 370 -16.40 11.96 15.79
C TRP A 370 -15.60 13.07 16.46
N GLY A 371 -15.78 14.33 16.05
CA GLY A 371 -15.00 15.46 16.58
C GLY A 371 -13.54 15.48 16.15
N VAL A 372 -13.12 14.59 15.23
CA VAL A 372 -11.76 14.50 14.71
C VAL A 372 -11.75 14.68 13.19
N THR A 373 -10.67 15.25 12.66
CA THR A 373 -10.55 15.55 11.23
C THR A 373 -9.65 14.51 10.56
N ILE A 374 -10.11 13.89 9.48
CA ILE A 374 -9.28 12.98 8.70
C ILE A 374 -8.14 13.79 8.06
N ARG A 375 -6.92 13.33 8.27
CA ARG A 375 -5.72 13.93 7.69
C ARG A 375 -5.29 13.13 6.45
N ASP A 376 -5.26 13.81 5.32
CA ASP A 376 -4.79 13.22 4.07
C ASP A 376 -3.27 13.14 4.02
N GLY A 377 -2.76 12.11 3.33
CA GLY A 377 -1.34 11.90 3.10
C GLY A 377 -1.06 11.35 1.71
N PHE A 378 -0.08 11.94 1.03
CA PHE A 378 0.37 11.57 -0.30
C PHE A 378 1.74 10.91 -0.27
N GLY A 379 1.82 9.78 -0.93
CA GLY A 379 3.03 9.01 -1.20
C GLY A 379 2.74 7.94 -2.23
N GLN A 380 3.78 7.24 -2.65
CA GLN A 380 3.71 6.21 -3.67
C GLN A 380 4.37 4.92 -3.16
N THR A 381 4.26 3.82 -3.89
CA THR A 381 5.05 2.62 -3.59
C THR A 381 6.54 2.92 -3.68
N GLU A 382 6.93 3.80 -4.59
CA GLU A 382 8.29 4.27 -4.83
C GLU A 382 8.85 5.14 -3.68
N THR A 383 7.97 5.64 -2.79
CA THR A 383 8.36 6.51 -1.67
C THR A 383 7.70 6.06 -0.37
N ALA A 384 7.98 6.73 0.73
CA ALA A 384 7.10 6.78 1.90
C ALA A 384 6.10 7.94 1.73
N VAL A 385 5.40 8.34 2.79
CA VAL A 385 4.55 9.55 2.78
C VAL A 385 5.43 10.78 2.67
N GLN A 386 5.31 11.53 1.57
CA GLN A 386 6.16 12.66 1.26
C GLN A 386 5.48 14.03 1.42
N VAL A 387 4.13 14.05 1.36
CA VAL A 387 3.30 15.25 1.62
C VAL A 387 2.14 14.82 2.50
N ALA A 388 1.87 15.55 3.58
CA ALA A 388 0.77 15.18 4.46
C ALA A 388 0.25 16.34 5.32
N ASN A 389 -1.00 16.22 5.73
CA ASN A 389 -1.55 16.93 6.87
C ASN A 389 -1.10 16.19 8.15
N THR A 390 -0.09 16.71 8.83
CA THR A 390 0.48 16.09 10.05
C THR A 390 -0.15 16.67 11.32
N PRO A 391 -0.02 16.01 12.49
CA PRO A 391 -0.34 16.64 13.76
C PRO A 391 0.39 17.98 13.91
N GLY A 392 -0.19 18.91 14.64
CA GLY A 392 0.39 20.25 14.88
C GLY A 392 0.31 21.23 13.70
N GLN A 393 -0.20 20.81 12.53
CA GLN A 393 -0.51 21.71 11.43
C GLN A 393 -1.97 22.21 11.52
N ARG A 394 -2.22 23.45 11.05
CA ARG A 394 -3.57 23.86 10.70
C ARG A 394 -4.05 22.98 9.55
N LEU A 395 -5.09 22.21 9.77
CA LEU A 395 -5.64 21.33 8.73
C LEU A 395 -6.37 22.16 7.65
N LYS A 396 -6.10 21.83 6.40
CA LYS A 396 -6.72 22.46 5.25
C LYS A 396 -7.44 21.41 4.42
N PRO A 397 -8.77 21.25 4.60
CA PRO A 397 -9.55 20.26 3.86
C PRO A 397 -9.37 20.41 2.35
N GLY A 398 -9.28 19.27 1.63
CA GLY A 398 -9.00 19.24 0.19
C GLY A 398 -7.53 19.40 -0.19
N SER A 399 -6.64 19.69 0.79
CA SER A 399 -5.20 19.70 0.58
C SER A 399 -4.56 18.39 1.04
N MET A 400 -3.55 17.91 0.30
CA MET A 400 -2.70 16.81 0.74
C MET A 400 -1.84 17.19 1.96
N GLY A 401 -1.74 18.48 2.30
CA GLY A 401 -0.89 19.00 3.37
C GLY A 401 0.41 19.62 2.86
N ARG A 402 1.45 19.55 3.69
CA ARG A 402 2.79 20.08 3.40
C ARG A 402 3.82 18.95 3.31
N PRO A 403 5.03 19.20 2.76
CA PRO A 403 6.11 18.21 2.77
C PRO A 403 6.37 17.65 4.17
N THR A 404 6.51 16.33 4.27
CA THR A 404 6.83 15.70 5.55
C THR A 404 8.31 15.88 5.90
N PRO A 405 8.71 15.83 7.18
CA PRO A 405 10.09 15.92 7.58
C PRO A 405 11.01 14.99 6.79
N GLY A 406 12.12 15.53 6.29
CA GLY A 406 13.11 14.81 5.49
C GLY A 406 12.84 14.75 3.98
N PHE A 407 11.67 15.19 3.50
CA PHE A 407 11.38 15.28 2.07
C PHE A 407 11.37 16.73 1.59
N ARG A 408 12.17 17.01 0.57
CA ARG A 408 12.14 18.28 -0.15
C ARG A 408 11.31 18.12 -1.40
N VAL A 409 10.08 18.62 -1.34
CA VAL A 409 9.10 18.52 -2.44
C VAL A 409 9.09 19.80 -3.23
N VAL A 410 9.20 19.69 -4.56
CA VAL A 410 9.11 20.81 -5.51
C VAL A 410 7.98 20.56 -6.50
N LEU A 411 7.52 21.62 -7.17
CA LEU A 411 6.64 21.51 -8.33
C LEU A 411 7.46 21.87 -9.57
N LEU A 412 7.55 20.96 -10.53
CA LEU A 412 8.23 21.17 -11.80
C LEU A 412 7.26 21.73 -12.82
N ASP A 413 7.66 22.78 -13.49
CA ASP A 413 6.89 23.32 -14.63
C ASP A 413 6.76 22.23 -15.72
N PRO A 414 5.56 21.94 -16.22
CA PRO A 414 5.33 20.86 -17.16
C PRO A 414 5.92 21.11 -18.56
N VAL A 415 6.33 22.34 -18.87
CA VAL A 415 6.91 22.73 -20.17
C VAL A 415 8.43 22.79 -20.09
N THR A 416 8.96 23.48 -19.06
CA THR A 416 10.40 23.71 -18.92
C THR A 416 11.10 22.64 -18.09
N GLY A 417 10.36 21.95 -17.21
CA GLY A 417 10.91 21.01 -16.23
C GLY A 417 11.62 21.68 -15.05
N GLU A 418 11.61 23.02 -14.97
CA GLU A 418 12.26 23.78 -13.92
C GLU A 418 11.42 23.79 -12.62
N PRO A 419 12.06 23.78 -11.45
CA PRO A 419 11.36 23.85 -10.16
C PRO A 419 10.87 25.27 -9.85
N GLY A 420 9.79 25.37 -9.04
CA GLY A 420 9.26 26.66 -8.55
C GLY A 420 7.92 27.07 -9.14
N ALA A 421 7.30 26.22 -9.93
CA ALA A 421 5.93 26.45 -10.41
C ALA A 421 4.91 26.49 -9.25
N GLU A 422 3.84 27.28 -9.39
CA GLU A 422 2.70 27.25 -8.45
C GLU A 422 1.82 26.01 -8.69
N GLU A 423 1.71 25.57 -9.95
CA GLU A 423 1.09 24.32 -10.38
C GLU A 423 2.05 23.57 -11.31
N GLY A 424 2.35 22.32 -10.98
CA GLY A 424 3.29 21.52 -11.74
C GLY A 424 3.37 20.08 -11.28
N GLU A 425 4.29 19.31 -11.87
CA GLU A 425 4.53 17.94 -11.47
C GLU A 425 5.18 17.91 -10.09
N VAL A 426 4.57 17.17 -9.17
CA VAL A 426 5.13 16.92 -7.83
C VAL A 426 6.40 16.10 -7.97
N ALA A 427 7.51 16.58 -7.44
CA ALA A 427 8.79 15.90 -7.52
C ALA A 427 9.58 16.02 -6.21
N LEU A 428 10.47 15.05 -5.98
CA LEU A 428 11.43 15.10 -4.88
C LEU A 428 12.78 15.62 -5.39
N ASP A 429 13.32 16.62 -4.70
CA ASP A 429 14.68 17.12 -4.95
C ASP A 429 15.70 16.08 -4.46
N LEU A 430 16.41 15.44 -5.40
CA LEU A 430 17.41 14.41 -5.12
C LEU A 430 18.68 14.96 -4.46
N SER A 431 18.92 16.28 -4.55
CA SER A 431 20.05 16.91 -3.85
C SER A 431 19.90 16.83 -2.32
N ALA A 432 18.66 16.72 -1.82
CA ALA A 432 18.37 16.48 -0.41
C ALA A 432 18.57 15.02 0.01
N ALA A 433 18.89 14.13 -0.94
CA ALA A 433 19.10 12.70 -0.75
C ALA A 433 18.01 12.06 0.14
N PRO A 434 16.72 12.06 -0.27
CA PRO A 434 15.61 11.54 0.53
C PRO A 434 15.80 10.04 0.76
N VAL A 435 15.84 9.62 2.03
CA VAL A 435 16.06 8.20 2.39
C VAL A 435 14.86 7.33 2.02
N GLY A 436 13.64 7.85 2.17
CA GLY A 436 12.40 7.10 1.89
C GLY A 436 12.09 6.91 0.41
N LEU A 437 13.05 7.11 -0.50
CA LEU A 437 12.89 6.89 -1.94
C LEU A 437 13.43 5.51 -2.32
N MET A 438 12.78 4.83 -3.27
CA MET A 438 13.24 3.57 -3.87
C MET A 438 14.65 3.69 -4.45
N THR A 439 15.36 2.57 -4.57
CA THR A 439 16.65 2.53 -5.30
C THR A 439 16.44 2.63 -6.81
N GLY A 440 15.32 2.18 -7.30
CA GLY A 440 14.92 2.22 -8.70
C GLY A 440 13.90 1.16 -9.06
N TYR A 441 13.62 1.06 -10.35
CA TYR A 441 12.80 -0.01 -10.90
C TYR A 441 13.70 -1.20 -11.23
N HIS A 442 13.53 -2.28 -10.49
CA HIS A 442 14.35 -3.49 -10.64
C HIS A 442 14.27 -4.06 -12.06
N GLY A 443 15.44 -4.24 -12.69
CA GLY A 443 15.55 -4.73 -14.07
C GLY A 443 15.16 -3.72 -15.16
N ASP A 444 14.92 -2.44 -14.80
CA ASP A 444 14.54 -1.38 -15.75
C ASP A 444 15.32 -0.09 -15.46
N PRO A 445 16.63 -0.05 -15.79
CA PRO A 445 17.48 1.11 -15.54
C PRO A 445 17.09 2.32 -16.38
N GLU A 446 16.52 2.13 -17.57
CA GLU A 446 16.09 3.22 -18.45
C GLU A 446 14.92 3.98 -17.81
N ARG A 447 13.91 3.27 -17.34
CA ARG A 447 12.79 3.86 -16.63
C ARG A 447 13.23 4.50 -15.31
N THR A 448 14.20 3.92 -14.61
CA THR A 448 14.77 4.51 -13.40
C THR A 448 15.43 5.85 -13.71
N ALA A 449 16.24 5.91 -14.77
CA ALA A 449 16.90 7.13 -15.21
C ALA A 449 15.89 8.20 -15.66
N GLU A 450 14.83 7.81 -16.36
CA GLU A 450 13.73 8.71 -16.74
C GLU A 450 13.02 9.29 -15.51
N ALA A 451 12.64 8.44 -14.55
CA ALA A 451 11.94 8.87 -13.34
C ALA A 451 12.79 9.78 -12.43
N MET A 452 14.12 9.68 -12.51
CA MET A 452 15.09 10.45 -11.71
C MET A 452 15.86 11.50 -12.54
N ALA A 453 15.34 11.85 -13.70
CA ALA A 453 15.99 12.79 -14.60
C ALA A 453 16.05 14.21 -14.04
N GLY A 454 17.09 14.96 -14.40
CA GLY A 454 17.26 16.37 -14.04
C GLY A 454 17.52 16.64 -12.56
N GLY A 455 17.87 15.61 -11.77
CA GLY A 455 18.12 15.75 -10.33
C GLY A 455 16.83 15.71 -9.48
N PHE A 456 15.71 15.26 -10.07
CA PHE A 456 14.43 15.13 -9.40
C PHE A 456 13.82 13.75 -9.60
N TYR A 457 13.25 13.18 -8.54
CA TYR A 457 12.34 12.04 -8.71
C TYR A 457 10.95 12.55 -9.07
N ARG A 458 10.49 12.21 -10.26
CA ARG A 458 9.21 12.65 -10.85
C ARG A 458 8.10 11.66 -10.50
N THR A 459 7.08 12.15 -9.80
CA THR A 459 5.99 11.27 -9.32
C THR A 459 4.97 10.93 -10.41
N GLY A 460 4.91 11.72 -11.47
CA GLY A 460 3.84 11.65 -12.47
C GLY A 460 2.49 12.18 -11.96
N ASP A 461 2.48 12.84 -10.80
CA ASP A 461 1.29 13.49 -10.23
C ASP A 461 1.42 15.00 -10.30
N ILE A 462 0.35 15.70 -10.68
CA ILE A 462 0.28 17.15 -10.74
C ILE A 462 -0.32 17.68 -9.45
N GLY A 463 0.29 18.71 -8.89
CA GLY A 463 -0.20 19.42 -7.71
C GLY A 463 -0.10 20.93 -7.87
N ALA A 464 -0.86 21.65 -7.06
CA ALA A 464 -0.79 23.09 -6.92
C ALA A 464 -0.38 23.46 -5.50
N ARG A 465 0.46 24.51 -5.35
CA ARG A 465 0.94 25.00 -4.06
C ARG A 465 0.35 26.35 -3.76
N ASP A 466 -0.23 26.51 -2.59
CA ASP A 466 -0.72 27.81 -2.16
C ASP A 466 0.36 28.64 -1.42
N ALA A 467 0.01 29.89 -1.08
CA ALA A 467 0.90 30.83 -0.40
C ALA A 467 1.34 30.36 1.01
N GLU A 468 0.60 29.45 1.64
CA GLU A 468 0.94 28.87 2.95
C GLU A 468 1.78 27.59 2.82
N GLY A 469 2.09 27.15 1.58
CA GLY A 469 2.90 25.96 1.29
C GLY A 469 2.13 24.63 1.26
N TYR A 470 0.80 24.68 1.35
CA TYR A 470 -0.02 23.48 1.20
C TYR A 470 -0.12 23.05 -0.27
N LEU A 471 -0.03 21.74 -0.48
CA LEU A 471 -0.19 21.14 -1.80
C LEU A 471 -1.59 20.55 -1.96
N THR A 472 -2.23 20.86 -3.07
CA THR A 472 -3.50 20.27 -3.48
C THR A 472 -3.26 19.35 -4.67
N TYR A 473 -3.87 18.18 -4.66
CA TYR A 473 -3.79 17.22 -5.76
C TYR A 473 -4.63 17.71 -6.95
N VAL A 474 -4.03 17.76 -8.14
CA VAL A 474 -4.73 18.14 -9.38
C VAL A 474 -5.06 16.90 -10.22
N GLY A 475 -4.17 15.93 -10.31
CA GLY A 475 -4.40 14.71 -11.08
C GLY A 475 -3.11 14.02 -11.50
N ARG A 476 -3.24 12.89 -12.18
CA ARG A 476 -2.12 12.27 -12.88
C ARG A 476 -1.73 13.10 -14.09
N SER A 477 -0.45 13.18 -14.40
CA SER A 477 0.05 13.89 -15.57
C SER A 477 -0.50 13.33 -16.90
N ASP A 478 -0.79 12.01 -16.90
CA ASP A 478 -1.36 11.28 -18.04
C ASP A 478 -2.92 11.26 -18.07
N ASP A 479 -3.58 11.68 -16.99
CA ASP A 479 -5.04 11.77 -16.89
C ASP A 479 -5.57 13.21 -17.07
N VAL A 480 -4.79 14.21 -16.66
CA VAL A 480 -5.13 15.63 -16.87
C VAL A 480 -5.14 15.94 -18.38
N PHE A 481 -6.23 16.50 -18.87
CA PHE A 481 -6.39 16.76 -20.29
C PHE A 481 -6.78 18.22 -20.59
N LYS A 482 -6.64 18.63 -21.85
CA LYS A 482 -7.07 19.95 -22.33
C LYS A 482 -8.44 19.86 -22.99
N ALA A 483 -9.36 20.72 -22.56
CA ALA A 483 -10.60 20.99 -23.25
C ALA A 483 -10.54 22.44 -23.76
N SER A 484 -10.39 22.64 -25.07
CA SER A 484 -9.94 23.91 -25.65
C SER A 484 -8.55 24.27 -25.05
N ASP A 485 -8.39 25.48 -24.51
CA ASP A 485 -7.14 25.92 -23.86
C ASP A 485 -7.08 25.67 -22.35
N TYR A 486 -8.13 25.08 -21.78
CA TYR A 486 -8.23 24.86 -20.33
C TYR A 486 -7.75 23.47 -19.95
N LYS A 487 -6.90 23.38 -18.92
CA LYS A 487 -6.60 22.12 -18.26
C LYS A 487 -7.79 21.65 -17.42
N ILE A 488 -8.16 20.40 -17.59
CA ILE A 488 -9.23 19.75 -16.84
C ILE A 488 -8.63 18.67 -15.96
N SER A 489 -8.91 18.74 -14.66
CA SER A 489 -8.63 17.70 -13.69
C SER A 489 -9.80 16.72 -13.65
N PRO A 490 -9.63 15.45 -14.05
CA PRO A 490 -10.66 14.45 -13.86
C PRO A 490 -11.12 14.34 -12.42
N PHE A 491 -10.17 14.39 -11.49
CA PHE A 491 -10.44 14.28 -10.05
C PHE A 491 -11.36 15.38 -9.53
N GLU A 492 -11.17 16.62 -9.96
CA GLU A 492 -12.05 17.74 -9.56
C GLU A 492 -13.50 17.51 -10.00
N LEU A 493 -13.68 17.00 -11.22
CA LEU A 493 -14.99 16.71 -11.77
C LEU A 493 -15.63 15.49 -11.09
N GLU A 494 -14.84 14.47 -10.83
CA GLU A 494 -15.27 13.27 -10.10
C GLU A 494 -15.70 13.64 -8.67
N SER A 495 -14.94 14.48 -7.99
CA SER A 495 -15.28 14.97 -6.64
C SER A 495 -16.61 15.73 -6.65
N ALA A 496 -16.79 16.63 -7.61
CA ALA A 496 -18.05 17.35 -7.76
C ALA A 496 -19.25 16.43 -8.03
N LEU A 497 -19.06 15.37 -8.83
CA LEU A 497 -20.12 14.40 -9.09
C LEU A 497 -20.47 13.56 -7.86
N LEU A 498 -19.50 13.22 -7.02
CA LEU A 498 -19.69 12.47 -5.80
C LEU A 498 -20.48 13.25 -4.71
N GLU A 499 -20.59 14.57 -4.82
CA GLU A 499 -21.46 15.38 -3.96
C GLU A 499 -22.96 15.17 -4.24
N HIS A 500 -23.30 14.55 -5.38
CA HIS A 500 -24.70 14.28 -5.72
C HIS A 500 -25.13 12.92 -5.18
N GLU A 501 -26.26 12.86 -4.44
CA GLU A 501 -26.77 11.68 -3.76
C GLU A 501 -26.97 10.43 -4.64
N ALA A 502 -27.20 10.63 -5.95
CA ALA A 502 -27.37 9.52 -6.89
C ALA A 502 -26.03 8.88 -7.31
N VAL A 503 -24.86 9.41 -6.92
CA VAL A 503 -23.56 8.95 -7.39
C VAL A 503 -22.84 8.18 -6.30
N ALA A 504 -22.59 6.90 -6.55
CA ALA A 504 -21.74 6.07 -5.69
C ALA A 504 -20.26 6.17 -6.10
N GLU A 505 -19.98 6.12 -7.42
CA GLU A 505 -18.63 6.26 -7.96
C GLU A 505 -18.69 7.01 -9.31
N ALA A 506 -17.63 7.73 -9.62
CA ALA A 506 -17.48 8.42 -10.90
C ALA A 506 -16.05 8.32 -11.42
N ALA A 507 -15.92 8.27 -12.75
CA ALA A 507 -14.65 8.40 -13.45
C ALA A 507 -14.81 9.34 -14.63
N VAL A 508 -13.93 10.32 -14.76
CA VAL A 508 -13.96 11.29 -15.87
C VAL A 508 -12.78 11.06 -16.80
N VAL A 509 -13.07 11.06 -18.10
CA VAL A 509 -12.09 10.95 -19.18
C VAL A 509 -12.37 11.94 -20.28
N PRO A 510 -11.34 12.30 -21.10
CA PRO A 510 -11.57 13.11 -22.29
C PRO A 510 -12.37 12.34 -23.34
N ALA A 511 -13.45 12.91 -23.83
CA ALA A 511 -14.15 12.44 -25.02
C ALA A 511 -13.83 13.33 -26.23
N PRO A 512 -13.50 12.78 -27.41
CA PRO A 512 -13.17 13.56 -28.59
C PRO A 512 -14.31 14.53 -28.96
N ASP A 513 -13.94 15.78 -29.29
CA ASP A 513 -14.87 16.81 -29.72
C ASP A 513 -14.28 17.59 -30.92
N PRO A 514 -15.04 17.79 -32.01
CA PRO A 514 -14.51 18.39 -33.22
C PRO A 514 -14.15 19.87 -33.08
N VAL A 515 -14.71 20.57 -32.08
CA VAL A 515 -14.47 22.01 -31.87
C VAL A 515 -13.49 22.26 -30.71
N ARG A 516 -13.59 21.45 -29.65
CA ARG A 516 -12.85 21.67 -28.39
C ARG A 516 -11.70 20.72 -28.18
N LEU A 517 -11.33 19.88 -29.17
CA LEU A 517 -10.41 18.77 -29.10
C LEU A 517 -10.93 17.66 -28.19
N ALA A 518 -11.29 17.98 -26.96
CA ALA A 518 -11.90 17.06 -26.00
C ALA A 518 -12.92 17.78 -25.12
N VAL A 519 -13.88 17.02 -24.62
CA VAL A 519 -14.85 17.43 -23.61
C VAL A 519 -14.91 16.41 -22.46
N PRO A 520 -15.27 16.83 -21.23
CA PRO A 520 -15.41 15.90 -20.12
C PRO A 520 -16.55 14.91 -20.34
N LYS A 521 -16.24 13.61 -20.29
CA LYS A 521 -17.19 12.50 -20.22
C LYS A 521 -17.06 11.80 -18.87
N ALA A 522 -18.17 11.62 -18.16
CA ALA A 522 -18.22 10.84 -16.95
C ALA A 522 -18.81 9.44 -17.17
N TYR A 523 -18.19 8.46 -16.56
CA TYR A 523 -18.78 7.15 -16.29
C TYR A 523 -19.20 7.11 -14.83
N VAL A 524 -20.46 6.74 -14.55
CA VAL A 524 -21.06 6.86 -13.23
C VAL A 524 -21.67 5.54 -12.78
N VAL A 525 -21.29 5.11 -11.57
CA VAL A 525 -21.98 4.07 -10.82
C VAL A 525 -22.99 4.74 -9.92
N LEU A 526 -24.26 4.36 -10.01
CA LEU A 526 -25.33 4.94 -9.22
C LEU A 526 -25.37 4.35 -7.80
N ALA A 527 -25.77 5.17 -6.86
CA ALA A 527 -26.06 4.77 -5.49
C ALA A 527 -27.33 3.88 -5.44
N GLU A 528 -27.47 3.11 -4.37
CA GLU A 528 -28.63 2.26 -4.15
C GLU A 528 -29.93 3.12 -4.11
N GLY A 529 -30.97 2.65 -4.80
CA GLY A 529 -32.23 3.38 -4.94
C GLY A 529 -32.32 4.27 -6.18
N TYR A 530 -31.24 4.47 -6.93
CA TYR A 530 -31.24 5.21 -8.19
C TYR A 530 -31.13 4.28 -9.39
N ALA A 531 -31.80 4.65 -10.49
CA ALA A 531 -31.79 3.88 -11.73
C ALA A 531 -31.18 4.69 -12.87
N PRO A 532 -30.46 4.03 -13.83
CA PRO A 532 -29.97 4.68 -15.02
C PRO A 532 -31.14 5.14 -15.91
N GLY A 533 -31.10 6.39 -16.36
CA GLY A 533 -32.13 6.95 -17.22
C GLY A 533 -31.94 8.42 -17.51
N PRO A 534 -32.75 8.98 -18.44
CA PRO A 534 -32.61 10.37 -18.86
C PRO A 534 -32.86 11.38 -17.73
N ASP A 535 -33.74 11.08 -16.78
CA ASP A 535 -34.01 11.97 -15.65
C ASP A 535 -32.80 12.06 -14.70
N THR A 536 -32.17 10.94 -14.39
CA THR A 536 -30.94 10.88 -13.58
C THR A 536 -29.79 11.58 -14.32
N ALA A 537 -29.64 11.35 -15.62
CA ALA A 537 -28.62 12.04 -16.43
C ALA A 537 -28.83 13.56 -16.42
N LYS A 538 -30.09 14.02 -16.60
CA LYS A 538 -30.46 15.44 -16.56
C LYS A 538 -30.12 16.07 -15.20
N ALA A 539 -30.39 15.37 -14.09
CA ALA A 539 -30.06 15.83 -12.74
C ALA A 539 -28.55 16.00 -12.55
N LEU A 540 -27.74 15.03 -13.02
CA LEU A 540 -26.27 15.11 -12.92
C LEU A 540 -25.68 16.20 -13.80
N PHE A 541 -26.22 16.44 -15.01
CA PHE A 541 -25.81 17.59 -15.80
C PHE A 541 -26.20 18.92 -15.15
N ALA A 542 -27.38 19.00 -14.52
CA ALA A 542 -27.80 20.17 -13.77
C ALA A 542 -26.91 20.44 -12.56
N HIS A 543 -26.57 19.42 -11.81
CA HIS A 543 -25.62 19.49 -10.69
C HIS A 543 -24.24 19.98 -11.17
N SER A 544 -23.68 19.37 -12.23
CA SER A 544 -22.43 19.79 -12.82
C SER A 544 -22.44 21.27 -13.23
N ARG A 545 -23.57 21.77 -13.72
CA ARG A 545 -23.73 23.21 -14.07
C ARG A 545 -23.76 24.10 -12.84
N ALA A 546 -24.30 23.64 -11.75
CA ALA A 546 -24.44 24.41 -10.51
C ALA A 546 -23.10 24.57 -9.78
N VAL A 547 -22.27 23.50 -9.75
CA VAL A 547 -21.06 23.46 -8.93
C VAL A 547 -19.76 23.70 -9.71
N LEU A 548 -19.75 23.50 -11.03
CA LEU A 548 -18.54 23.62 -11.84
C LEU A 548 -18.54 24.85 -12.76
N ALA A 549 -17.35 25.44 -12.93
CA ALA A 549 -17.13 26.51 -13.89
C ALA A 549 -17.50 26.06 -15.32
N PRO A 550 -17.99 26.98 -16.23
CA PRO A 550 -18.51 26.61 -17.54
C PRO A 550 -17.60 25.72 -18.41
N TYR A 551 -16.28 25.89 -18.33
CA TYR A 551 -15.31 25.13 -19.12
C TYR A 551 -15.03 23.72 -18.52
N LYS A 552 -15.36 23.50 -17.25
CA LYS A 552 -15.20 22.20 -16.52
C LYS A 552 -16.46 21.35 -16.55
N ARG A 553 -17.59 21.88 -17.01
CA ARG A 553 -18.89 21.21 -16.99
C ARG A 553 -18.87 19.92 -17.78
N LEU A 554 -19.54 18.92 -17.22
CA LEU A 554 -19.77 17.65 -17.87
C LEU A 554 -20.53 17.84 -19.20
N ARG A 555 -20.09 17.13 -20.25
CA ARG A 555 -20.71 17.19 -21.59
C ARG A 555 -21.31 15.86 -22.01
N ARG A 556 -20.73 14.76 -21.52
CA ARG A 556 -21.17 13.41 -21.83
C ARG A 556 -21.21 12.60 -20.55
N LEU A 557 -22.14 11.65 -20.47
CA LEU A 557 -22.36 10.80 -19.32
C LEU A 557 -22.78 9.41 -19.76
N GLU A 558 -22.28 8.39 -19.09
CA GLU A 558 -22.67 7.00 -19.28
C GLU A 558 -22.76 6.31 -17.93
N PHE A 559 -23.81 5.49 -17.72
CA PHE A 559 -23.98 4.72 -16.51
C PHE A 559 -23.44 3.31 -16.68
N GLY A 560 -22.68 2.83 -15.70
CA GLY A 560 -22.16 1.45 -15.73
C GLY A 560 -21.08 1.22 -14.68
N ALA A 561 -20.67 -0.04 -14.58
CA ALA A 561 -19.57 -0.45 -13.71
C ALA A 561 -18.24 0.14 -14.20
N LEU A 562 -17.39 0.57 -13.28
CA LEU A 562 -16.06 1.08 -13.59
C LEU A 562 -15.04 -0.07 -13.62
N PRO A 563 -14.20 -0.16 -14.68
CA PRO A 563 -13.11 -1.11 -14.71
C PRO A 563 -12.07 -0.77 -13.64
N LYS A 564 -11.68 -1.77 -12.85
CA LYS A 564 -10.77 -1.58 -11.73
C LYS A 564 -9.59 -2.52 -11.80
N THR A 565 -8.47 -2.05 -11.28
CA THR A 565 -7.32 -2.92 -10.98
C THR A 565 -7.66 -3.84 -9.80
N VAL A 566 -6.85 -4.85 -9.58
CA VAL A 566 -6.93 -5.73 -8.40
C VAL A 566 -6.88 -4.91 -7.08
N SER A 567 -6.23 -3.74 -7.10
CA SER A 567 -6.16 -2.82 -5.96
C SER A 567 -7.39 -1.92 -5.79
N GLY A 568 -8.41 -2.04 -6.64
CA GLY A 568 -9.61 -1.20 -6.62
C GLY A 568 -9.48 0.14 -7.35
N LYS A 569 -8.29 0.47 -7.90
CA LYS A 569 -8.09 1.72 -8.66
C LYS A 569 -8.75 1.65 -10.03
N ILE A 570 -9.40 2.73 -10.44
CA ILE A 570 -10.08 2.86 -11.74
C ILE A 570 -9.06 2.80 -12.87
N ARG A 571 -9.33 1.96 -13.87
CA ARG A 571 -8.50 1.80 -15.09
C ARG A 571 -8.96 2.76 -16.17
N ARG A 572 -8.60 4.04 -16.05
CA ARG A 572 -9.02 5.10 -16.98
C ARG A 572 -8.60 4.87 -18.43
N ILE A 573 -7.54 4.10 -18.65
CA ILE A 573 -7.10 3.74 -20.00
C ILE A 573 -8.19 2.95 -20.75
N GLU A 574 -8.84 2.00 -20.10
CA GLU A 574 -9.94 1.21 -20.68
C GLU A 574 -11.17 2.09 -20.96
N LEU A 575 -11.45 3.06 -20.06
CA LEU A 575 -12.54 4.01 -20.27
C LEU A 575 -12.26 4.96 -21.44
N ARG A 576 -11.00 5.39 -21.63
CA ARG A 576 -10.59 6.18 -22.80
C ARG A 576 -10.73 5.41 -24.10
N GLU A 577 -10.32 4.13 -24.11
CA GLU A 577 -10.48 3.24 -25.27
C GLU A 577 -11.96 3.03 -25.60
N ALA A 578 -12.80 2.75 -24.59
CA ALA A 578 -14.25 2.63 -24.78
C ALA A 578 -14.88 3.94 -25.30
N THR A 579 -14.44 5.09 -24.76
CA THR A 579 -14.92 6.40 -25.22
C THR A 579 -14.56 6.66 -26.68
N ALA A 580 -13.38 6.23 -27.14
CA ALA A 580 -12.96 6.38 -28.53
C ALA A 580 -13.76 5.50 -29.51
N GLN A 581 -14.29 4.37 -29.04
CA GLN A 581 -15.15 3.48 -29.84
C GLN A 581 -16.59 4.00 -29.95
N GLY A 582 -17.01 4.88 -29.03
CA GLY A 582 -18.38 5.38 -28.94
C GLY A 582 -19.33 4.42 -28.23
N SER A 583 -20.47 4.93 -27.77
CA SER A 583 -21.49 4.14 -27.08
C SER A 583 -22.88 4.70 -27.36
N ASP A 584 -23.83 3.81 -27.65
CA ASP A 584 -25.25 4.16 -27.81
C ASP A 584 -25.93 4.46 -26.44
N ALA A 585 -25.28 4.10 -25.34
CA ALA A 585 -25.75 4.37 -23.97
C ALA A 585 -25.29 5.74 -23.41
N GLU A 586 -24.62 6.55 -24.24
CA GLU A 586 -24.11 7.86 -23.87
C GLU A 586 -25.22 8.91 -23.86
N TYR A 587 -25.37 9.62 -22.75
CA TYR A 587 -26.19 10.83 -22.63
C TYR A 587 -25.32 12.06 -22.91
N ARG A 588 -25.90 13.04 -23.64
CA ARG A 588 -25.23 14.30 -23.97
C ARG A 588 -25.94 15.48 -23.31
N GLU A 589 -25.18 16.44 -22.78
CA GLU A 589 -25.75 17.62 -22.10
C GLU A 589 -26.68 18.41 -23.03
N GLU A 590 -26.38 18.44 -24.33
CA GLU A 590 -27.16 19.14 -25.35
C GLU A 590 -28.58 18.58 -25.54
N ASP A 591 -28.78 17.28 -25.24
CA ASP A 591 -30.08 16.63 -25.36
C ASP A 591 -31.07 17.07 -24.25
N PHE A 592 -30.57 17.77 -23.22
CA PHE A 592 -31.34 18.21 -22.03
C PHE A 592 -31.40 19.74 -21.90
N ARG A 593 -31.08 20.48 -22.94
CA ARG A 593 -31.15 21.95 -22.96
C ARG A 593 -32.54 22.48 -23.32
#